data_fbc134286650cf73c5a4bad06b065f79
#
_entry.id   fbc134286650cf73c5a4bad06b065f79
#
_cell.length_a   1.000
_cell.length_b   1.000
_cell.length_c   1.000
_cell.angle_alpha   90.00
_cell.angle_beta   90.00
_cell.angle_gamma   90.00
#
_symmetry.space_group_name_H-M   'P 1'
#
loop_
_entity.id
_entity.type
_entity.pdbx_description
1 polymer ?
#
loop_
_entity_poly.entity_id
_entity_poly.type
_entity_poly.pdbx_seq_one_letter_code
_entity_poly.pdbx_strand_id
1 'polypeptide(L)'
;MQNIDASALAAAKAKLDAAEAQREEVLLRHIANGVDIRSRNVEIGSEVVIAPGAVILAGTILRGKTTIGAGCVIGPNTLIEDSTVDEDTTVNASQVYSSHLGPHNNIGPFTHVRINTVTGYGVHLGAYVETKNSNFARGNTVSHLTYIGDSDVGKYCNFGCGTVTCNYDGKDKFRTTIGDYCFIGCNTNLVAPVKVGDGAYTAAGSTITQDVPAQALGIARERQTNLEGWAEPKMEAYIAKKQKLEADQNK
;
A
#
# COMPACT_ATOMS: atom_id res chain seq x y z
N MET A 1 10.14 10.49 -41.44
CA MET A 1 8.72 10.19 -41.10
C MET A 1 8.22 9.15 -42.11
N GLN A 2 7.81 7.98 -41.65
CA GLN A 2 7.19 6.98 -42.53
C GLN A 2 5.86 7.55 -43.06
N ASN A 3 5.67 7.52 -44.38
CA ASN A 3 4.37 7.85 -44.99
C ASN A 3 3.37 6.76 -44.56
N ILE A 4 2.50 7.10 -43.62
CA ILE A 4 1.39 6.21 -43.22
C ILE A 4 0.31 6.31 -44.31
N ASP A 5 -0.07 5.17 -44.88
CA ASP A 5 -1.13 5.10 -45.86
C ASP A 5 -2.47 5.62 -45.27
N ALA A 6 -3.20 6.43 -46.08
CA ALA A 6 -4.47 7.02 -45.67
C ALA A 6 -5.53 5.97 -45.28
N SER A 7 -5.52 4.79 -45.91
CA SER A 7 -6.42 3.70 -45.57
C SER A 7 -6.11 3.07 -44.23
N ALA A 8 -4.83 2.91 -43.92
CA ALA A 8 -4.36 2.44 -42.59
C ALA A 8 -4.71 3.43 -41.49
N LEU A 9 -4.61 4.73 -41.74
CA LEU A 9 -5.00 5.76 -40.78
C LEU A 9 -6.52 5.76 -40.51
N ALA A 10 -7.35 5.61 -41.59
CA ALA A 10 -8.78 5.52 -41.45
C ALA A 10 -9.23 4.27 -40.65
N ALA A 11 -8.60 3.12 -40.92
CA ALA A 11 -8.84 1.90 -40.15
C ALA A 11 -8.43 2.03 -38.68
N ALA A 12 -7.30 2.67 -38.40
CA ALA A 12 -6.85 2.94 -37.03
C ALA A 12 -7.82 3.85 -36.27
N LYS A 13 -8.32 4.90 -36.92
CA LYS A 13 -9.33 5.80 -36.36
C LYS A 13 -10.63 5.04 -36.04
N ALA A 14 -11.17 4.27 -36.97
CA ALA A 14 -12.37 3.49 -36.75
C ALA A 14 -12.23 2.51 -35.56
N LYS A 15 -11.06 1.90 -35.41
CA LYS A 15 -10.75 1.04 -34.25
C LYS A 15 -10.75 1.79 -32.94
N LEU A 16 -10.18 3.01 -32.92
CA LEU A 16 -10.17 3.87 -31.74
C LEU A 16 -11.59 4.31 -31.37
N ASP A 17 -12.37 4.79 -32.35
CA ASP A 17 -13.75 5.24 -32.16
C ASP A 17 -14.63 4.10 -31.59
N ALA A 18 -14.47 2.87 -32.11
CA ALA A 18 -15.18 1.70 -31.60
C ALA A 18 -14.78 1.35 -30.14
N ALA A 19 -13.51 1.45 -29.79
CA ALA A 19 -13.04 1.20 -28.42
C ALA A 19 -13.57 2.27 -27.45
N GLU A 20 -13.63 3.53 -27.86
CA GLU A 20 -14.20 4.61 -27.06
C GLU A 20 -15.70 4.43 -26.84
N ALA A 21 -16.45 4.06 -27.89
CA ALA A 21 -17.88 3.75 -27.79
C ALA A 21 -18.16 2.59 -26.82
N GLN A 22 -17.39 1.52 -26.89
CA GLN A 22 -17.50 0.38 -25.97
C GLN A 22 -17.20 0.80 -24.52
N ARG A 23 -16.18 1.62 -24.31
CA ARG A 23 -15.86 2.14 -22.98
C ARG A 23 -17.00 3.01 -22.42
N GLU A 24 -17.56 3.90 -23.22
CA GLU A 24 -18.67 4.74 -22.81
C GLU A 24 -19.92 3.91 -22.44
N GLU A 25 -20.23 2.87 -23.20
CA GLU A 25 -21.33 1.94 -22.89
C GLU A 25 -21.16 1.29 -21.51
N VAL A 26 -19.95 0.84 -21.18
CA VAL A 26 -19.64 0.26 -19.86
C VAL A 26 -19.86 1.30 -18.74
N LEU A 27 -19.38 2.54 -18.92
CA LEU A 27 -19.59 3.59 -17.94
C LEU A 27 -21.07 3.90 -17.72
N LEU A 28 -21.83 4.06 -18.81
CA LEU A 28 -23.28 4.35 -18.76
C LEU A 28 -24.06 3.25 -18.05
N ARG A 29 -23.69 1.98 -18.27
CA ARG A 29 -24.30 0.83 -17.58
C ARG A 29 -24.10 0.92 -16.06
N HIS A 30 -22.89 1.25 -15.60
CA HIS A 30 -22.62 1.38 -14.16
C HIS A 30 -23.31 2.60 -13.56
N ILE A 31 -23.34 3.75 -14.27
CA ILE A 31 -24.06 4.95 -13.83
C ILE A 31 -25.56 4.67 -13.72
N ALA A 32 -26.16 4.00 -14.71
CA ALA A 32 -27.57 3.60 -14.69
C ALA A 32 -27.88 2.63 -13.53
N ASN A 33 -26.89 1.86 -13.09
CA ASN A 33 -26.99 0.97 -11.91
C ASN A 33 -26.72 1.69 -10.59
N GLY A 34 -26.61 3.02 -10.57
CA GLY A 34 -26.46 3.80 -9.33
C GLY A 34 -25.04 3.98 -8.83
N VAL A 35 -24.02 3.79 -9.67
CA VAL A 35 -22.60 4.09 -9.37
C VAL A 35 -22.32 5.56 -9.67
N ASP A 36 -21.68 6.28 -8.76
CA ASP A 36 -21.24 7.68 -8.94
C ASP A 36 -19.86 7.73 -9.62
N ILE A 37 -19.85 7.80 -10.96
CA ILE A 37 -18.62 7.95 -11.75
C ILE A 37 -18.36 9.43 -12.02
N ARG A 38 -17.37 10.02 -11.34
CA ARG A 38 -17.13 11.49 -11.35
C ARG A 38 -16.26 11.96 -12.50
N SER A 39 -15.78 11.10 -13.37
CA SER A 39 -14.95 11.48 -14.51
C SER A 39 -15.06 10.49 -15.65
N ARG A 40 -14.99 10.97 -16.89
CA ARG A 40 -14.81 10.11 -18.07
C ARG A 40 -13.39 9.52 -18.17
N ASN A 41 -12.43 10.07 -17.44
CA ASN A 41 -11.05 9.55 -17.38
C ASN A 41 -10.95 8.40 -16.38
N VAL A 42 -11.69 7.33 -16.64
CA VAL A 42 -11.67 6.04 -15.92
C VAL A 42 -11.69 4.91 -16.94
N GLU A 43 -11.11 3.78 -16.58
CA GLU A 43 -11.15 2.55 -17.38
C GLU A 43 -11.81 1.45 -16.55
N ILE A 44 -12.93 0.89 -17.05
CA ILE A 44 -13.66 -0.19 -16.38
C ILE A 44 -13.81 -1.35 -17.37
N GLY A 45 -13.25 -2.50 -17.00
CA GLY A 45 -13.35 -3.73 -17.78
C GLY A 45 -14.77 -4.30 -17.81
N SER A 46 -15.07 -5.09 -18.83
CA SER A 46 -16.41 -5.65 -19.05
C SER A 46 -16.87 -6.65 -17.98
N GLU A 47 -15.93 -7.31 -17.30
CA GLU A 47 -16.20 -8.29 -16.24
C GLU A 47 -16.26 -7.66 -14.83
N VAL A 48 -15.98 -6.35 -14.71
CA VAL A 48 -16.02 -5.63 -13.44
C VAL A 48 -17.46 -5.46 -12.95
N VAL A 49 -17.66 -5.72 -11.68
CA VAL A 49 -18.94 -5.53 -10.99
C VAL A 49 -18.79 -4.44 -9.93
N ILE A 50 -19.65 -3.42 -10.00
CA ILE A 50 -19.65 -2.31 -9.04
C ILE A 50 -21.04 -2.18 -8.45
N ALA A 51 -21.13 -2.22 -7.12
CA ALA A 51 -22.38 -2.06 -6.41
C ALA A 51 -22.90 -0.61 -6.47
N PRO A 52 -24.23 -0.41 -6.43
CA PRO A 52 -24.84 0.92 -6.31
C PRO A 52 -24.30 1.67 -5.08
N GLY A 53 -24.14 3.00 -5.21
CA GLY A 53 -23.62 3.86 -4.14
C GLY A 53 -22.08 3.90 -4.05
N ALA A 54 -21.35 3.12 -4.82
CA ALA A 54 -19.90 3.27 -4.93
C ALA A 54 -19.55 4.53 -5.73
N VAL A 55 -18.41 5.16 -5.37
CA VAL A 55 -17.88 6.38 -6.01
C VAL A 55 -16.58 6.06 -6.72
N ILE A 56 -16.49 6.37 -8.02
CA ILE A 56 -15.29 6.15 -8.85
C ILE A 56 -14.73 7.50 -9.29
N LEU A 57 -13.49 7.78 -8.89
CA LEU A 57 -12.79 9.04 -9.15
C LEU A 57 -11.88 8.94 -10.39
N ALA A 58 -11.44 10.10 -10.88
CA ALA A 58 -10.60 10.23 -12.07
C ALA A 58 -9.31 9.39 -12.02
N GLY A 59 -8.89 8.86 -13.16
CA GLY A 59 -7.67 8.05 -13.29
C GLY A 59 -7.77 6.64 -12.71
N THR A 60 -8.97 6.21 -12.31
CA THR A 60 -9.20 4.85 -11.82
C THR A 60 -9.24 3.87 -12.98
N ILE A 61 -8.57 2.72 -12.80
CA ILE A 61 -8.53 1.59 -13.72
C ILE A 61 -9.01 0.34 -12.96
N LEU A 62 -10.11 -0.26 -13.40
CA LEU A 62 -10.65 -1.50 -12.86
C LEU A 62 -10.63 -2.57 -13.93
N ARG A 63 -9.97 -3.70 -13.68
CA ARG A 63 -9.77 -4.77 -14.69
C ARG A 63 -10.06 -6.15 -14.12
N GLY A 64 -10.14 -7.12 -15.05
CA GLY A 64 -10.35 -8.52 -14.72
C GLY A 64 -11.64 -8.77 -13.94
N LYS A 65 -11.66 -9.81 -13.13
CA LYS A 65 -12.81 -10.19 -12.29
C LYS A 65 -12.82 -9.39 -10.99
N THR A 66 -12.90 -8.05 -11.11
CA THR A 66 -12.90 -7.14 -9.96
C THR A 66 -14.33 -6.84 -9.51
N THR A 67 -14.54 -6.90 -8.19
CA THR A 67 -15.82 -6.55 -7.54
C THR A 67 -15.60 -5.41 -6.56
N ILE A 68 -16.43 -4.36 -6.65
CA ILE A 68 -16.43 -3.19 -5.75
C ILE A 68 -17.77 -3.14 -5.00
N GLY A 69 -17.71 -3.15 -3.67
CA GLY A 69 -18.85 -3.09 -2.76
C GLY A 69 -19.52 -1.71 -2.71
N ALA A 70 -20.68 -1.66 -2.09
CA ALA A 70 -21.44 -0.42 -1.89
C ALA A 70 -20.67 0.54 -0.96
N GLY A 71 -20.87 1.85 -1.14
CA GLY A 71 -20.23 2.86 -0.30
C GLY A 71 -18.71 3.02 -0.50
N CYS A 72 -18.08 2.20 -1.34
CA CYS A 72 -16.65 2.31 -1.63
C CYS A 72 -16.32 3.63 -2.33
N VAL A 73 -15.12 4.18 -2.02
CA VAL A 73 -14.55 5.33 -2.74
C VAL A 73 -13.24 4.89 -3.38
N ILE A 74 -13.23 4.77 -4.70
CA ILE A 74 -12.08 4.26 -5.47
C ILE A 74 -11.45 5.38 -6.30
N GLY A 75 -10.17 5.60 -6.10
CA GLY A 75 -9.41 6.66 -6.77
C GLY A 75 -9.07 7.84 -5.87
N PRO A 76 -8.50 8.91 -6.45
CA PRO A 76 -8.07 9.01 -7.85
C PRO A 76 -6.84 8.14 -8.15
N ASN A 77 -6.52 7.94 -9.45
CA ASN A 77 -5.29 7.27 -9.90
C ASN A 77 -5.04 5.90 -9.24
N THR A 78 -6.07 5.10 -9.16
CA THR A 78 -6.06 3.77 -8.51
C THR A 78 -6.20 2.68 -9.58
N LEU A 79 -5.42 1.61 -9.46
CA LEU A 79 -5.58 0.41 -10.28
C LEU A 79 -5.98 -0.77 -9.40
N ILE A 80 -7.07 -1.45 -9.78
CA ILE A 80 -7.52 -2.67 -9.11
C ILE A 80 -7.76 -3.75 -10.18
N GLU A 81 -7.12 -4.90 -10.01
CA GLU A 81 -7.22 -6.01 -10.95
C GLU A 81 -7.46 -7.33 -10.22
N ASP A 82 -8.38 -8.15 -10.72
CA ASP A 82 -8.73 -9.48 -10.20
C ASP A 82 -8.94 -9.51 -8.67
N SER A 83 -9.60 -8.49 -8.13
CA SER A 83 -9.69 -8.26 -6.69
C SER A 83 -11.11 -7.97 -6.23
N THR A 84 -11.38 -8.29 -4.96
CA THR A 84 -12.62 -7.93 -4.30
C THR A 84 -12.37 -6.82 -3.29
N VAL A 85 -13.21 -5.79 -3.31
CA VAL A 85 -13.22 -4.70 -2.33
C VAL A 85 -14.61 -4.66 -1.71
N ASP A 86 -14.71 -5.00 -0.43
CA ASP A 86 -15.97 -5.02 0.30
C ASP A 86 -16.45 -3.59 0.63
N GLU A 87 -17.65 -3.48 1.15
CA GLU A 87 -18.38 -2.22 1.37
C GLU A 87 -17.61 -1.20 2.21
N ASP A 88 -17.93 0.08 2.00
CA ASP A 88 -17.41 1.25 2.73
C ASP A 88 -15.88 1.35 2.78
N THR A 89 -15.18 0.75 1.83
CA THR A 89 -13.72 0.75 1.72
C THR A 89 -13.25 1.88 0.81
N THR A 90 -12.22 2.59 1.24
CA THR A 90 -11.54 3.61 0.43
C THR A 90 -10.22 3.08 -0.10
N VAL A 91 -9.99 3.22 -1.42
CA VAL A 91 -8.70 2.92 -2.06
C VAL A 91 -8.24 4.14 -2.86
N ASN A 92 -7.20 4.79 -2.37
CA ASN A 92 -6.71 6.08 -2.90
C ASN A 92 -5.31 5.94 -3.51
N ALA A 93 -5.13 6.35 -4.76
CA ALA A 93 -3.85 6.44 -5.47
C ALA A 93 -2.95 5.20 -5.28
N SER A 94 -3.54 4.01 -5.37
CA SER A 94 -2.91 2.74 -4.98
C SER A 94 -3.09 1.66 -6.03
N GLN A 95 -2.36 0.57 -5.90
CA GLN A 95 -2.47 -0.59 -6.77
C GLN A 95 -2.85 -1.84 -5.98
N VAL A 96 -3.85 -2.59 -6.47
CA VAL A 96 -4.38 -3.80 -5.81
C VAL A 96 -4.50 -4.91 -6.85
N TYR A 97 -3.85 -6.05 -6.58
CA TYR A 97 -3.83 -7.18 -7.49
C TYR A 97 -4.21 -8.49 -6.79
N SER A 98 -5.12 -9.25 -7.39
CA SER A 98 -5.51 -10.60 -6.97
C SER A 98 -5.65 -10.75 -5.46
N SER A 99 -6.41 -9.86 -4.83
CA SER A 99 -6.51 -9.68 -3.39
C SER A 99 -7.94 -9.43 -2.93
N HIS A 100 -8.20 -9.60 -1.64
CA HIS A 100 -9.48 -9.30 -1.03
C HIS A 100 -9.33 -8.27 0.08
N LEU A 101 -9.89 -7.09 -0.13
CA LEU A 101 -9.98 -6.03 0.87
C LEU A 101 -11.34 -6.11 1.56
N GLY A 102 -11.32 -6.38 2.86
CA GLY A 102 -12.52 -6.44 3.69
C GLY A 102 -13.20 -5.08 3.86
N PRO A 103 -14.32 -5.02 4.60
CA PRO A 103 -15.11 -3.80 4.72
C PRO A 103 -14.45 -2.74 5.59
N HIS A 104 -14.82 -1.47 5.35
CA HIS A 104 -14.35 -0.30 6.09
C HIS A 104 -12.83 -0.12 6.11
N ASN A 105 -12.13 -0.63 5.10
CA ASN A 105 -10.69 -0.46 4.99
C ASN A 105 -10.34 0.94 4.47
N ASN A 106 -9.14 1.41 4.81
CA ASN A 106 -8.55 2.63 4.28
C ASN A 106 -7.18 2.31 3.68
N ILE A 107 -7.10 2.33 2.34
CA ILE A 107 -5.93 1.90 1.58
C ILE A 107 -5.34 3.10 0.82
N GLY A 108 -4.06 3.37 1.06
CA GLY A 108 -3.34 4.43 0.37
C GLY A 108 -3.08 5.69 1.20
N PRO A 109 -2.51 6.71 0.54
CA PRO A 109 -2.08 6.70 -0.86
C PRO A 109 -0.78 5.90 -1.10
N PHE A 110 -0.53 5.54 -2.36
CA PHE A 110 0.71 4.85 -2.80
C PHE A 110 0.97 3.50 -2.12
N THR A 111 -0.09 2.78 -1.83
CA THR A 111 -0.04 1.41 -1.31
C THR A 111 0.02 0.42 -2.46
N HIS A 112 0.82 -0.62 -2.33
CA HIS A 112 0.90 -1.73 -3.27
C HIS A 112 0.42 -3.03 -2.62
N VAL A 113 -0.83 -3.38 -2.85
CA VAL A 113 -1.42 -4.64 -2.38
C VAL A 113 -1.21 -5.69 -3.46
N ARG A 114 -0.28 -6.60 -3.20
CA ARG A 114 0.08 -7.67 -4.13
C ARG A 114 -0.70 -8.95 -3.83
N ILE A 115 -0.62 -9.85 -4.80
CA ILE A 115 -1.31 -11.14 -4.86
C ILE A 115 -1.49 -11.83 -3.49
N ASN A 116 -2.68 -12.39 -3.30
CA ASN A 116 -3.07 -13.17 -2.11
C ASN A 116 -2.99 -12.39 -0.79
N THR A 117 -3.22 -11.09 -0.82
CA THR A 117 -3.43 -10.31 0.40
C THR A 117 -4.91 -10.32 0.76
N VAL A 118 -5.22 -10.64 2.01
CA VAL A 118 -6.58 -10.60 2.55
C VAL A 118 -6.59 -9.68 3.77
N THR A 119 -7.49 -8.71 3.77
CA THR A 119 -7.70 -7.84 4.93
C THR A 119 -9.08 -8.05 5.54
N GLY A 120 -9.15 -8.03 6.85
CA GLY A 120 -10.42 -8.04 7.59
C GLY A 120 -11.06 -6.65 7.67
N TYR A 121 -11.99 -6.50 8.61
CA TYR A 121 -12.72 -5.25 8.84
C TYR A 121 -11.81 -4.12 9.38
N GLY A 122 -11.89 -2.91 8.81
CA GLY A 122 -11.29 -1.71 9.37
C GLY A 122 -9.75 -1.69 9.37
N VAL A 123 -9.11 -2.32 8.39
CA VAL A 123 -7.66 -2.31 8.22
C VAL A 123 -7.21 -1.03 7.52
N HIS A 124 -6.17 -0.41 8.03
CA HIS A 124 -5.50 0.73 7.41
C HIS A 124 -4.13 0.32 6.87
N LEU A 125 -3.95 0.41 5.54
CA LEU A 125 -2.67 0.28 4.85
C LEU A 125 -2.33 1.63 4.22
N GLY A 126 -1.42 2.36 4.83
CA GLY A 126 -1.11 3.76 4.46
C GLY A 126 0.01 3.91 3.43
N ALA A 127 0.61 5.10 3.42
CA ALA A 127 1.52 5.50 2.37
C ALA A 127 2.79 4.63 2.27
N TYR A 128 3.08 4.17 1.04
CA TYR A 128 4.24 3.35 0.71
C TYR A 128 4.29 2.00 1.44
N VAL A 129 3.12 1.47 1.78
CA VAL A 129 3.00 0.11 2.30
C VAL A 129 2.92 -0.87 1.14
N GLU A 130 3.70 -1.92 1.20
CA GLU A 130 3.60 -3.05 0.28
C GLU A 130 3.23 -4.32 1.06
N THR A 131 2.23 -5.06 0.54
CA THR A 131 1.81 -6.34 1.12
C THR A 131 1.80 -7.43 0.06
N LYS A 132 2.07 -8.66 0.45
CA LYS A 132 2.02 -9.83 -0.44
C LYS A 132 1.74 -11.09 0.35
N ASN A 133 0.80 -11.93 -0.15
CA ASN A 133 0.51 -13.25 0.42
C ASN A 133 0.36 -13.20 1.95
N SER A 134 -0.43 -12.23 2.43
CA SER A 134 -0.55 -11.93 3.85
C SER A 134 -2.01 -11.75 4.27
N ASN A 135 -2.32 -12.21 5.46
CA ASN A 135 -3.64 -12.11 6.06
C ASN A 135 -3.60 -11.12 7.22
N PHE A 136 -4.48 -10.14 7.19
CA PHE A 136 -4.66 -9.17 8.27
C PHE A 136 -6.05 -9.37 8.88
N ALA A 137 -6.12 -9.74 10.14
CA ALA A 137 -7.38 -9.72 10.88
C ALA A 137 -7.87 -8.25 11.02
N ARG A 138 -8.96 -8.03 11.73
CA ARG A 138 -9.58 -6.71 11.85
C ARG A 138 -8.71 -5.66 12.56
N GLY A 139 -8.87 -4.40 12.16
CA GLY A 139 -8.41 -3.23 12.92
C GLY A 139 -6.90 -3.01 12.94
N ASN A 140 -6.16 -3.60 12.01
CA ASN A 140 -4.72 -3.40 11.91
C ASN A 140 -4.39 -2.04 11.32
N THR A 141 -3.31 -1.43 11.81
CA THR A 141 -2.79 -0.15 11.32
C THR A 141 -1.35 -0.29 10.86
N VAL A 142 -1.13 -0.08 9.57
CA VAL A 142 0.18 -0.07 8.90
C VAL A 142 0.28 1.23 8.12
N SER A 143 0.69 2.32 8.76
CA SER A 143 0.50 3.66 8.20
C SER A 143 1.57 4.10 7.20
N HIS A 144 2.81 3.58 7.30
CA HIS A 144 3.95 4.18 6.60
C HIS A 144 5.01 3.17 6.19
N LEU A 145 5.51 3.28 4.93
CA LEU A 145 6.75 2.71 4.41
C LEU A 145 7.12 1.35 5.05
N THR A 146 6.36 0.33 4.74
CA THR A 146 6.43 -0.97 5.41
C THR A 146 6.27 -2.08 4.38
N TYR A 147 7.05 -3.16 4.50
CA TYR A 147 6.83 -4.38 3.72
C TYR A 147 6.34 -5.52 4.61
N ILE A 148 5.16 -6.06 4.28
CA ILE A 148 4.60 -7.23 4.96
C ILE A 148 4.30 -8.31 3.92
N GLY A 149 5.19 -9.29 3.86
CA GLY A 149 5.08 -10.45 2.95
C GLY A 149 5.01 -11.76 3.71
N ASP A 150 4.24 -12.72 3.17
CA ASP A 150 4.07 -14.07 3.72
C ASP A 150 3.78 -14.07 5.23
N SER A 151 2.74 -13.30 5.66
CA SER A 151 2.48 -13.06 7.08
C SER A 151 1.02 -13.32 7.45
N ASP A 152 0.81 -13.79 8.68
CA ASP A 152 -0.50 -13.86 9.33
C ASP A 152 -0.52 -12.91 10.52
N VAL A 153 -1.36 -11.89 10.46
CA VAL A 153 -1.45 -10.81 11.45
C VAL A 153 -2.78 -10.89 12.19
N GLY A 154 -2.73 -11.03 13.49
CA GLY A 154 -3.87 -10.98 14.40
C GLY A 154 -4.58 -9.63 14.34
N LYS A 155 -5.51 -9.39 15.24
CA LYS A 155 -6.33 -8.17 15.26
C LYS A 155 -5.67 -7.03 16.03
N TYR A 156 -5.97 -5.79 15.61
CA TYR A 156 -5.58 -4.56 16.31
C TYR A 156 -4.09 -4.40 16.54
N CYS A 157 -3.27 -4.86 15.62
CA CYS A 157 -1.83 -4.61 15.64
C CYS A 157 -1.49 -3.26 15.01
N ASN A 158 -0.44 -2.63 15.52
CA ASN A 158 0.11 -1.40 14.97
C ASN A 158 1.56 -1.60 14.53
N PHE A 159 1.88 -1.21 13.30
CA PHE A 159 3.20 -1.33 12.71
C PHE A 159 3.86 0.03 12.60
N GLY A 160 5.03 0.16 13.20
CA GLY A 160 5.89 1.32 13.04
C GLY A 160 6.50 1.40 11.63
N CYS A 161 6.77 2.64 11.19
CA CYS A 161 7.39 2.93 9.90
C CYS A 161 8.70 2.16 9.72
N GLY A 162 8.95 1.65 8.51
CA GLY A 162 10.17 0.92 8.17
C GLY A 162 10.21 -0.53 8.64
N THR A 163 9.11 -1.08 9.11
CA THR A 163 9.03 -2.51 9.45
C THR A 163 9.12 -3.36 8.19
N VAL A 164 9.90 -4.44 8.27
CA VAL A 164 10.09 -5.40 7.18
C VAL A 164 9.93 -6.84 7.69
N THR A 165 9.11 -7.63 7.03
CA THR A 165 9.14 -9.08 7.18
C THR A 165 10.18 -9.65 6.22
N CYS A 166 11.29 -10.16 6.76
CA CYS A 166 12.36 -10.77 5.97
C CYS A 166 11.97 -12.22 5.65
N ASN A 167 11.09 -12.39 4.68
CA ASN A 167 10.40 -13.65 4.37
C ASN A 167 11.13 -14.57 3.40
N TYR A 168 12.31 -14.18 2.89
CA TYR A 168 13.05 -14.93 1.88
C TYR A 168 14.53 -15.06 2.26
N ASP A 169 15.05 -16.29 2.28
CA ASP A 169 16.43 -16.59 2.66
C ASP A 169 17.40 -16.70 1.47
N GLY A 170 16.93 -16.41 0.27
CA GLY A 170 17.67 -16.59 -0.98
C GLY A 170 17.26 -17.85 -1.76
N LYS A 171 16.52 -18.78 -1.14
CA LYS A 171 16.04 -20.04 -1.73
C LYS A 171 14.55 -20.26 -1.45
N ASP A 172 14.15 -20.23 -0.19
CA ASP A 172 12.81 -20.55 0.27
C ASP A 172 12.14 -19.33 0.95
N LYS A 173 10.80 -19.36 1.02
CA LYS A 173 9.99 -18.35 1.69
C LYS A 173 9.40 -18.92 2.96
N PHE A 174 9.41 -18.10 4.00
CA PHE A 174 8.91 -18.44 5.33
C PHE A 174 7.85 -17.45 5.77
N ARG A 175 6.95 -17.89 6.63
CA ARG A 175 5.89 -17.03 7.17
C ARG A 175 6.28 -16.43 8.51
N THR A 176 5.81 -15.19 8.71
CA THR A 176 5.81 -14.51 10.00
C THR A 176 4.41 -14.61 10.60
N THR A 177 4.29 -14.94 11.88
CA THR A 177 3.01 -14.94 12.60
C THR A 177 3.04 -13.86 13.67
N ILE A 178 2.04 -12.97 13.65
CA ILE A 178 1.90 -11.89 14.63
C ILE A 178 0.53 -12.07 15.30
N GLY A 179 0.52 -12.18 16.61
CA GLY A 179 -0.68 -12.36 17.42
C GLY A 179 -1.53 -11.10 17.49
N ASP A 180 -2.52 -11.12 18.38
CA ASP A 180 -3.44 -10.01 18.59
C ASP A 180 -2.79 -8.87 19.39
N TYR A 181 -3.19 -7.62 19.13
CA TYR A 181 -2.80 -6.42 19.91
C TYR A 181 -1.29 -6.17 20.00
N CYS A 182 -0.52 -6.59 19.00
CA CYS A 182 0.92 -6.39 18.96
C CYS A 182 1.29 -4.96 18.53
N PHE A 183 2.39 -4.45 19.08
CA PHE A 183 3.00 -3.21 18.64
C PHE A 183 4.39 -3.50 18.06
N ILE A 184 4.53 -3.34 16.75
CA ILE A 184 5.80 -3.52 16.05
C ILE A 184 6.48 -2.16 15.95
N GLY A 185 7.61 -2.01 16.65
CA GLY A 185 8.37 -0.75 16.66
C GLY A 185 8.92 -0.36 15.29
N CYS A 186 9.17 0.93 15.08
CA CYS A 186 9.73 1.43 13.81
C CYS A 186 11.05 0.73 13.45
N ASN A 187 11.30 0.53 12.15
CA ASN A 187 12.53 -0.12 11.64
C ASN A 187 12.81 -1.49 12.27
N THR A 188 11.75 -2.23 12.60
CA THR A 188 11.88 -3.62 13.04
C THR A 188 11.99 -4.54 11.83
N ASN A 189 13.02 -5.40 11.80
CA ASN A 189 13.12 -6.50 10.86
C ASN A 189 12.66 -7.78 11.55
N LEU A 190 11.64 -8.44 10.99
CA LEU A 190 11.15 -9.74 11.46
C LEU A 190 11.72 -10.82 10.53
N VAL A 191 12.74 -11.54 10.98
CA VAL A 191 13.41 -12.57 10.17
C VAL A 191 12.63 -13.87 10.28
N ALA A 192 11.87 -14.17 9.22
CA ALA A 192 11.02 -15.35 9.18
C ALA A 192 11.85 -16.69 9.04
N PRO A 193 11.37 -17.81 9.62
CA PRO A 193 10.11 -17.90 10.37
C PRO A 193 10.24 -17.33 11.79
N VAL A 194 9.31 -16.50 12.20
CA VAL A 194 9.28 -15.90 13.55
C VAL A 194 7.84 -15.67 13.99
N LYS A 195 7.59 -15.83 15.29
CA LYS A 195 6.30 -15.57 15.90
C LYS A 195 6.39 -14.43 16.93
N VAL A 196 5.51 -13.47 16.83
CA VAL A 196 5.29 -12.42 17.85
C VAL A 196 3.98 -12.75 18.56
N GLY A 197 4.02 -13.06 19.85
CA GLY A 197 2.87 -13.47 20.65
C GLY A 197 1.90 -12.32 20.96
N ASP A 198 0.70 -12.64 21.43
CA ASP A 198 -0.36 -11.67 21.69
C ASP A 198 0.10 -10.57 22.66
N GLY A 199 -0.22 -9.31 22.34
CA GLY A 199 0.13 -8.16 23.17
C GLY A 199 1.62 -7.89 23.28
N ALA A 200 2.47 -8.55 22.48
CA ALA A 200 3.89 -8.33 22.51
C ALA A 200 4.30 -7.05 21.74
N TYR A 201 5.42 -6.51 22.12
CA TYR A 201 6.06 -5.32 21.54
C TYR A 201 7.41 -5.68 20.96
N THR A 202 7.83 -5.02 19.88
CA THR A 202 9.22 -5.01 19.45
C THR A 202 9.80 -3.61 19.63
N ALA A 203 11.02 -3.51 20.14
CA ALA A 203 11.71 -2.23 20.28
C ALA A 203 12.14 -1.69 18.90
N ALA A 204 11.95 -0.40 18.67
CA ALA A 204 12.37 0.24 17.42
C ALA A 204 13.85 -0.05 17.08
N GLY A 205 14.12 -0.31 15.79
CA GLY A 205 15.46 -0.63 15.28
C GLY A 205 15.93 -2.05 15.61
N SER A 206 15.04 -2.96 16.02
CA SER A 206 15.40 -4.34 16.34
C SER A 206 15.36 -5.26 15.13
N THR A 207 16.30 -6.22 15.07
CA THR A 207 16.25 -7.35 14.12
C THR A 207 15.89 -8.62 14.91
N ILE A 208 14.63 -8.99 14.84
CA ILE A 208 14.04 -10.10 15.60
C ILE A 208 14.25 -11.39 14.83
N THR A 209 15.02 -12.32 15.41
CA THR A 209 15.39 -13.61 14.83
C THR A 209 14.87 -14.82 15.63
N GLN A 210 14.22 -14.55 16.76
CA GLN A 210 13.61 -15.54 17.63
C GLN A 210 12.21 -15.12 18.03
N ASP A 211 11.37 -16.06 18.39
CA ASP A 211 10.01 -15.81 18.82
C ASP A 211 9.96 -14.82 20.01
N VAL A 212 9.04 -13.89 19.96
CA VAL A 212 8.75 -12.96 21.07
C VAL A 212 7.53 -13.49 21.82
N PRO A 213 7.68 -13.89 23.10
CA PRO A 213 6.55 -14.37 23.89
C PRO A 213 5.41 -13.36 24.00
N ALA A 214 4.20 -13.84 24.28
CA ALA A 214 3.07 -12.95 24.54
C ALA A 214 3.38 -11.96 25.66
N GLN A 215 2.92 -10.70 25.49
CA GLN A 215 3.10 -9.60 26.45
C GLN A 215 4.58 -9.24 26.73
N ALA A 216 5.52 -9.73 25.96
CA ALA A 216 6.93 -9.42 26.10
C ALA A 216 7.36 -8.23 25.22
N LEU A 217 8.49 -7.63 25.57
CA LEU A 217 9.20 -6.68 24.70
C LEU A 217 10.43 -7.36 24.10
N GLY A 218 10.42 -7.62 22.80
CA GLY A 218 11.59 -8.07 22.06
C GLY A 218 12.54 -6.91 21.76
N ILE A 219 13.80 -6.98 22.23
CA ILE A 219 14.84 -5.99 21.98
C ILE A 219 16.02 -6.70 21.35
N ALA A 220 16.36 -6.37 20.12
CA ALA A 220 17.47 -6.95 19.37
C ALA A 220 18.25 -5.85 18.64
N ARG A 221 18.87 -4.98 19.40
CA ARG A 221 19.74 -3.88 18.96
C ARG A 221 20.75 -3.52 20.03
N GLU A 222 21.85 -2.88 19.61
CA GLU A 222 22.88 -2.40 20.53
C GLU A 222 22.37 -1.29 21.46
N ARG A 223 23.00 -1.17 22.62
CA ARG A 223 22.77 -0.05 23.53
C ARG A 223 23.41 1.22 22.98
N GLN A 224 22.72 2.33 23.10
CA GLN A 224 23.22 3.63 22.70
C GLN A 224 24.46 4.00 23.49
N THR A 225 25.49 4.45 22.79
CA THR A 225 26.68 5.08 23.36
C THR A 225 26.77 6.51 22.84
N ASN A 226 26.93 7.48 23.74
CA ASN A 226 27.14 8.87 23.38
C ASN A 226 28.65 9.19 23.45
N LEU A 227 29.19 9.71 22.36
CA LEU A 227 30.57 10.20 22.29
C LEU A 227 30.52 11.73 22.42
N GLU A 228 30.75 12.22 23.62
CA GLU A 228 30.73 13.65 23.90
C GLU A 228 31.86 14.38 23.15
N GLY A 229 31.57 15.59 22.65
CA GLY A 229 32.50 16.39 21.89
C GLY A 229 32.83 15.93 20.48
N TRP A 230 32.31 14.76 20.05
CA TRP A 230 32.64 14.17 18.72
C TRP A 230 32.28 15.07 17.54
N ALA A 231 31.22 15.84 17.67
CA ALA A 231 30.74 16.72 16.58
C ALA A 231 31.39 18.11 16.59
N GLU A 232 31.99 18.55 17.68
CA GLU A 232 32.52 19.92 17.86
C GLU A 232 33.39 20.39 16.69
N PRO A 233 34.48 19.70 16.29
CA PRO A 233 35.33 20.18 15.20
C PRO A 233 34.62 20.29 13.85
N LYS A 234 33.62 19.40 13.66
CA LYS A 234 32.80 19.39 12.41
C LYS A 234 31.81 20.54 12.39
N MET A 235 31.21 20.83 13.55
CA MET A 235 30.24 21.92 13.71
C MET A 235 30.91 23.29 13.57
N GLU A 236 32.07 23.49 14.15
CA GLU A 236 32.85 24.72 14.01
C GLU A 236 33.15 25.02 12.51
N ALA A 237 33.66 24.02 11.78
CA ALA A 237 33.93 24.17 10.36
C ALA A 237 32.65 24.42 9.54
N TYR A 238 31.56 23.75 9.89
CA TYR A 238 30.28 23.95 9.21
C TYR A 238 29.68 25.34 9.48
N ILE A 239 29.70 25.82 10.72
CA ILE A 239 29.22 27.15 11.09
C ILE A 239 30.02 28.23 10.38
N ALA A 240 31.38 28.14 10.42
CA ALA A 240 32.25 29.08 9.72
C ALA A 240 31.94 29.16 8.20
N LYS A 241 31.69 28.00 7.57
CA LYS A 241 31.28 27.94 6.16
C LYS A 241 29.93 28.64 5.91
N LYS A 242 28.95 28.44 6.79
CA LYS A 242 27.63 29.07 6.65
C LYS A 242 27.69 30.57 6.85
N GLN A 243 28.39 31.04 7.86
CA GLN A 243 28.61 32.48 8.10
C GLN A 243 29.28 33.19 6.90
N LYS A 244 30.24 32.52 6.24
CA LYS A 244 30.85 33.03 5.02
C LYS A 244 29.84 33.15 3.87
N LEU A 245 29.00 32.11 3.67
CA LEU A 245 27.97 32.14 2.63
C LEU A 245 26.95 33.25 2.88
N GLU A 246 26.52 33.46 4.12
CA GLU A 246 25.62 34.55 4.50
C GLU A 246 26.22 35.93 4.26
N ALA A 247 27.50 36.11 4.59
CA ALA A 247 28.20 37.36 4.31
C ALA A 247 28.34 37.65 2.81
N ASP A 248 28.49 36.64 1.98
CA ASP A 248 28.58 36.79 0.51
C ASP A 248 27.21 37.05 -0.13
N GLN A 249 26.11 36.59 0.45
CA GLN A 249 24.74 36.86 -0.02
C GLN A 249 24.23 38.27 0.32
N ASN A 250 24.83 38.93 1.33
CA ASN A 250 24.46 40.28 1.76
C ASN A 250 25.33 41.39 1.11
N LYS A 251 26.15 41.05 0.13
CA LYS A 251 26.90 41.96 -0.73
C LYS A 251 26.22 42.16 -2.08
#